data_2d0f68547e8edd705e0374fe45199b3e
#
_entry.id   2d0f68547e8edd705e0374fe45199b3e
#
_cell.length_a   1.000
_cell.length_b   1.000
_cell.length_c   1.000
_cell.angle_alpha   90.00
_cell.angle_beta   90.00
_cell.angle_gamma   90.00
#
_symmetry.space_group_name_H-M   'P 1'
#
loop_
_entity.id
_entity.type
_entity.pdbx_description
1 polymer ?
#
loop_
_entity_poly.entity_id
_entity_poly.type
_entity_poly.pdbx_seq_one_letter_code
_entity_poly.pdbx_strand_id
1 'polypeptide(L)'
;MGCGGGGGGGSDSAPPQPAPDPQPAAPPAITQLSFLTSNNAELDADILMTIDENSITGRVESNALVDSLVATYQFEGTNISIDGLAQQNGISASDFTDLVNISVENADGDSRTYQVDLTKYTGLPVIYLTTENNAAVESKEDYINGTVAIDGGRYFDDLPESIIEIRGRGNSTWALHPKKPYQIKFENKTEFLGMIEDKRWLFLAEYSDKTMLRNRTVFEMGHLSNLEYTTQGVYAEVFLNGLYNGTYNITQKVEESNNRVAIGDDGYLLEIDQDWRIDPDDVFFYTDEFDGPGLVNIK
;
A
#
# COMPACT_ATOMS: atom_id res chain seq x y z
N MET A 1 -36.50 -66.14 75.57
CA MET A 1 -37.60 -65.29 75.09
C MET A 1 -36.99 -63.98 74.67
N GLY A 2 -37.23 -63.48 73.40
CA GLY A 2 -36.84 -62.16 73.00
C GLY A 2 -36.52 -62.08 71.51
N CYS A 3 -37.43 -61.57 70.82
CA CYS A 3 -37.40 -61.39 69.39
C CYS A 3 -36.34 -60.39 68.89
N GLY A 4 -35.65 -60.73 67.77
CA GLY A 4 -34.91 -59.83 67.01
C GLY A 4 -35.79 -59.10 65.99
N GLY A 5 -35.50 -57.80 65.80
CA GLY A 5 -36.11 -57.00 64.79
C GLY A 5 -34.98 -56.60 63.79
N GLY A 6 -35.10 -57.10 62.56
CA GLY A 6 -34.20 -56.66 61.46
C GLY A 6 -34.71 -55.37 60.84
N GLY A 7 -33.88 -54.36 60.80
CA GLY A 7 -34.14 -53.14 60.07
C GLY A 7 -33.40 -53.17 58.73
N GLY A 8 -34.16 -53.32 57.64
CA GLY A 8 -33.65 -53.17 56.28
C GLY A 8 -33.44 -51.69 55.95
N GLY A 9 -32.19 -51.33 55.78
CA GLY A 9 -31.81 -50.00 55.21
C GLY A 9 -31.96 -50.03 53.70
N GLY A 10 -33.05 -49.41 53.21
CA GLY A 10 -33.19 -49.11 51.82
C GLY A 10 -32.21 -47.95 51.45
N SER A 11 -31.24 -48.23 50.65
CA SER A 11 -30.42 -47.19 50.00
C SER A 11 -31.24 -46.56 48.86
N ASP A 12 -31.89 -45.46 49.18
CA ASP A 12 -32.46 -44.60 48.14
C ASP A 12 -31.28 -44.05 47.29
N SER A 13 -31.03 -44.70 46.17
CA SER A 13 -30.16 -44.16 45.15
C SER A 13 -30.91 -42.98 44.51
N ALA A 14 -30.43 -41.77 44.72
CA ALA A 14 -30.92 -40.59 44.02
C ALA A 14 -30.83 -40.84 42.50
N PRO A 15 -31.81 -40.38 41.72
CA PRO A 15 -31.81 -40.54 40.28
C PRO A 15 -30.54 -39.85 39.71
N PRO A 16 -29.90 -40.41 38.65
CA PRO A 16 -28.73 -39.82 38.04
C PRO A 16 -29.08 -38.39 37.59
N GLN A 17 -28.22 -37.43 37.99
CA GLN A 17 -28.34 -36.04 37.59
C GLN A 17 -28.28 -35.99 36.04
N PRO A 18 -29.20 -35.30 35.35
CA PRO A 18 -29.09 -35.15 33.90
C PRO A 18 -27.72 -34.58 33.53
N ALA A 19 -27.11 -35.12 32.47
CA ALA A 19 -25.87 -34.60 31.95
C ALA A 19 -26.07 -33.10 31.63
N PRO A 20 -25.08 -32.26 31.91
CA PRO A 20 -25.16 -30.85 31.54
C PRO A 20 -25.44 -30.75 30.03
N ASP A 21 -26.30 -29.82 29.63
CA ASP A 21 -26.52 -29.54 28.22
C ASP A 21 -25.20 -29.25 27.53
N PRO A 22 -24.99 -29.74 26.32
CA PRO A 22 -23.76 -29.46 25.57
C PRO A 22 -23.63 -27.95 25.43
N GLN A 23 -22.44 -27.45 25.83
CA GLN A 23 -22.11 -26.04 25.66
C GLN A 23 -22.05 -25.75 24.16
N PRO A 24 -22.67 -24.64 23.66
CA PRO A 24 -22.56 -24.26 22.26
C PRO A 24 -21.09 -24.14 21.80
N ALA A 25 -20.81 -24.59 20.59
CA ALA A 25 -19.49 -24.46 20.02
C ALA A 25 -19.08 -22.98 19.85
N ALA A 26 -17.80 -22.69 19.90
CA ALA A 26 -17.33 -21.34 19.63
C ALA A 26 -17.70 -20.92 18.18
N PRO A 27 -17.97 -19.62 17.95
CA PRO A 27 -18.24 -19.12 16.60
C PRO A 27 -17.06 -19.44 15.67
N PRO A 28 -17.32 -19.89 14.41
CA PRO A 28 -16.24 -20.22 13.49
C PRO A 28 -15.48 -18.95 13.09
N ALA A 29 -14.13 -19.01 13.13
CA ALA A 29 -13.28 -17.89 12.77
C ALA A 29 -11.93 -18.34 12.25
N ILE A 30 -11.39 -17.63 11.23
CA ILE A 30 -9.98 -17.69 10.85
C ILE A 30 -9.25 -16.62 11.65
N THR A 31 -8.24 -17.03 12.42
CA THR A 31 -7.43 -16.13 13.26
C THR A 31 -6.08 -15.83 12.62
N GLN A 32 -5.61 -16.68 11.72
CA GLN A 32 -4.42 -16.45 10.91
C GLN A 32 -4.53 -17.21 9.60
N LEU A 33 -4.05 -16.60 8.51
CA LEU A 33 -3.82 -17.22 7.23
C LEU A 33 -2.45 -16.78 6.72
N SER A 34 -1.65 -17.72 6.24
CA SER A 34 -0.31 -17.47 5.72
C SER A 34 0.05 -18.46 4.62
N PHE A 35 0.96 -18.05 3.74
CA PHE A 35 1.63 -18.92 2.78
C PHE A 35 3.11 -18.98 3.17
N LEU A 36 3.53 -20.12 3.71
CA LEU A 36 4.89 -20.29 4.18
C LEU A 36 5.78 -20.82 3.06
N THR A 37 6.99 -20.32 2.95
CA THR A 37 8.02 -20.79 2.00
C THR A 37 8.34 -22.27 2.18
N SER A 38 8.21 -22.79 3.40
CA SER A 38 8.38 -24.22 3.70
C SER A 38 7.40 -25.14 2.96
N ASN A 39 6.22 -24.61 2.59
CA ASN A 39 5.16 -25.33 1.89
C ASN A 39 5.02 -24.85 0.43
N ASN A 40 5.63 -23.72 0.08
CA ASN A 40 5.55 -23.05 -1.22
C ASN A 40 6.95 -22.63 -1.65
N ALA A 41 7.68 -23.55 -2.28
CA ALA A 41 9.09 -23.33 -2.66
C ALA A 41 9.26 -22.22 -3.74
N GLU A 42 8.18 -21.84 -4.40
CA GLU A 42 8.15 -20.77 -5.42
C GLU A 42 8.12 -19.37 -4.80
N LEU A 43 7.81 -19.27 -3.50
CA LEU A 43 7.76 -17.98 -2.81
C LEU A 43 9.14 -17.60 -2.28
N ASP A 44 9.51 -16.35 -2.48
CA ASP A 44 10.78 -15.81 -1.98
C ASP A 44 10.73 -15.46 -0.46
N ALA A 45 9.56 -15.25 0.08
CA ALA A 45 9.33 -14.96 1.50
C ALA A 45 7.97 -15.49 1.97
N ASP A 46 7.83 -15.69 3.28
CA ASP A 46 6.55 -16.02 3.89
C ASP A 46 5.58 -14.85 3.74
N ILE A 47 4.32 -15.16 3.38
CA ILE A 47 3.25 -14.18 3.25
C ILE A 47 2.30 -14.34 4.42
N LEU A 48 2.19 -13.33 5.27
CA LEU A 48 1.18 -13.24 6.32
C LEU A 48 0.02 -12.37 5.81
N MET A 49 -1.18 -12.96 5.78
CA MET A 49 -2.37 -12.26 5.32
C MET A 49 -2.96 -11.38 6.41
N THR A 50 -3.52 -10.25 6.02
CA THR A 50 -4.26 -9.35 6.90
C THR A 50 -5.73 -9.75 6.91
N ILE A 51 -6.32 -9.93 8.10
CA ILE A 51 -7.72 -10.29 8.29
C ILE A 51 -8.45 -9.06 8.80
N ASP A 52 -9.48 -8.64 8.06
CA ASP A 52 -10.37 -7.55 8.42
C ASP A 52 -11.82 -8.00 8.21
N GLU A 53 -12.56 -8.20 9.32
CA GLU A 53 -13.91 -8.76 9.33
C GLU A 53 -14.01 -10.09 8.55
N ASN A 54 -14.58 -10.05 7.33
CA ASN A 54 -14.73 -11.18 6.42
C ASN A 54 -13.86 -11.05 5.15
N SER A 55 -12.94 -10.11 5.14
CA SER A 55 -11.95 -9.91 4.09
C SER A 55 -10.59 -10.34 4.58
N ILE A 56 -9.87 -11.09 3.76
CA ILE A 56 -8.49 -11.49 4.02
C ILE A 56 -7.66 -11.03 2.82
N THR A 57 -6.72 -10.15 3.06
CA THR A 57 -5.91 -9.57 1.98
C THR A 57 -4.44 -9.82 2.19
N GLY A 58 -3.71 -9.97 1.11
CA GLY A 58 -2.26 -10.12 1.13
C GLY A 58 -1.64 -9.71 -0.18
N ARG A 59 -0.32 -9.62 -0.19
CA ARG A 59 0.43 -9.25 -1.39
C ARG A 59 1.52 -10.25 -1.66
N VAL A 60 1.71 -10.53 -2.92
CA VAL A 60 2.74 -11.45 -3.41
C VAL A 60 3.44 -10.82 -4.61
N GLU A 61 4.71 -11.18 -4.81
CA GLU A 61 5.48 -10.64 -5.92
C GLU A 61 4.88 -10.97 -7.28
N SER A 62 5.12 -10.09 -8.24
CA SER A 62 4.51 -10.16 -9.58
C SER A 62 4.84 -11.45 -10.33
N ASN A 63 6.00 -12.05 -10.06
CA ASN A 63 6.48 -13.30 -10.66
C ASN A 63 6.07 -14.57 -9.89
N ALA A 64 5.45 -14.44 -8.72
CA ALA A 64 5.03 -15.60 -7.94
C ALA A 64 3.93 -16.39 -8.66
N LEU A 65 4.03 -17.70 -8.62
CA LEU A 65 2.98 -18.60 -9.07
C LEU A 65 1.97 -18.76 -7.94
N VAL A 66 0.73 -18.34 -8.18
CA VAL A 66 -0.34 -18.37 -7.18
C VAL A 66 -1.47 -19.34 -7.51
N ASP A 67 -1.34 -20.05 -8.63
CA ASP A 67 -2.30 -21.04 -9.13
C ASP A 67 -2.24 -22.38 -8.39
N SER A 68 -1.29 -22.56 -7.47
CA SER A 68 -1.11 -23.79 -6.71
C SER A 68 -0.43 -23.54 -5.34
N LEU A 69 -0.97 -22.61 -4.55
CA LEU A 69 -0.41 -22.31 -3.24
C LEU A 69 -1.03 -23.17 -2.14
N VAL A 70 -0.18 -23.57 -1.19
CA VAL A 70 -0.54 -24.30 0.02
C VAL A 70 -0.68 -23.31 1.17
N ALA A 71 -1.91 -23.10 1.63
CA ALA A 71 -2.19 -22.20 2.74
C ALA A 71 -2.02 -22.89 4.10
N THR A 72 -1.55 -22.12 5.08
CA THR A 72 -1.45 -22.51 6.48
C THR A 72 -2.43 -21.66 7.30
N TYR A 73 -3.32 -22.31 8.04
CA TYR A 73 -4.41 -21.66 8.78
C TYR A 73 -4.24 -21.83 10.28
N GLN A 74 -4.66 -20.80 11.05
CA GLN A 74 -5.14 -20.95 12.42
C GLN A 74 -6.61 -20.55 12.43
N PHE A 75 -7.46 -21.44 12.91
CA PHE A 75 -8.91 -21.19 12.88
C PHE A 75 -9.63 -21.87 14.05
N GLU A 76 -10.77 -21.33 14.43
CA GLU A 76 -11.72 -21.91 15.36
C GLU A 76 -12.87 -22.53 14.55
N GLY A 77 -13.00 -23.85 14.63
CA GLY A 77 -13.96 -24.63 13.86
C GLY A 77 -13.52 -26.08 13.73
N THR A 78 -14.31 -26.87 13.05
CA THR A 78 -14.06 -28.30 12.79
C THR A 78 -13.65 -28.57 11.35
N ASN A 79 -14.15 -27.75 10.41
CA ASN A 79 -13.91 -27.90 9.00
C ASN A 79 -13.50 -26.58 8.36
N ILE A 80 -12.61 -26.66 7.37
CA ILE A 80 -12.27 -25.53 6.52
C ILE A 80 -12.32 -25.96 5.05
N SER A 81 -12.86 -25.11 4.20
CA SER A 81 -12.98 -25.38 2.75
C SER A 81 -12.65 -24.12 1.94
N ILE A 82 -12.14 -24.32 0.73
CA ILE A 82 -11.95 -23.29 -0.29
C ILE A 82 -12.89 -23.58 -1.44
N ASP A 83 -13.77 -22.64 -1.77
CA ASP A 83 -14.80 -22.78 -2.81
C ASP A 83 -15.56 -24.13 -2.71
N GLY A 84 -15.83 -24.56 -1.48
CA GLY A 84 -16.54 -25.80 -1.16
C GLY A 84 -15.67 -27.06 -1.17
N LEU A 85 -14.39 -26.99 -1.46
CA LEU A 85 -13.43 -28.10 -1.42
C LEU A 85 -12.74 -28.13 -0.06
N ALA A 86 -12.88 -29.25 0.67
CA ALA A 86 -12.26 -29.43 1.97
C ALA A 86 -10.73 -29.31 1.90
N GLN A 87 -10.15 -28.63 2.86
CA GLN A 87 -8.74 -28.35 2.93
C GLN A 87 -8.04 -29.09 4.07
N GLN A 88 -6.81 -29.51 3.81
CA GLN A 88 -5.89 -29.98 4.84
C GLN A 88 -4.84 -28.90 5.10
N ASN A 89 -4.75 -28.41 6.33
CA ASN A 89 -3.87 -27.33 6.76
C ASN A 89 -2.40 -27.62 6.39
N GLY A 90 -1.79 -26.72 5.64
CA GLY A 90 -0.40 -26.84 5.22
C GLY A 90 -0.10 -27.95 4.19
N ILE A 91 -1.15 -28.52 3.55
CA ILE A 91 -1.01 -29.64 2.59
C ILE A 91 -1.77 -29.40 1.30
N SER A 92 -3.06 -28.99 1.38
CA SER A 92 -3.87 -28.82 0.18
C SER A 92 -3.45 -27.59 -0.59
N ALA A 93 -3.15 -27.77 -1.87
CA ALA A 93 -2.90 -26.67 -2.80
C ALA A 93 -4.21 -26.15 -3.38
N SER A 94 -4.32 -24.85 -3.57
CA SER A 94 -5.45 -24.19 -4.20
C SER A 94 -4.98 -23.05 -5.09
N ASP A 95 -5.83 -22.66 -6.04
CA ASP A 95 -5.60 -21.54 -6.95
C ASP A 95 -6.07 -20.22 -6.30
N PHE A 96 -5.16 -19.28 -6.17
CA PHE A 96 -5.39 -17.93 -5.63
C PHE A 96 -5.20 -16.84 -6.69
N THR A 97 -5.33 -17.21 -7.98
CA THR A 97 -5.21 -16.24 -9.10
C THR A 97 -6.32 -15.20 -9.07
N ASP A 98 -7.53 -15.62 -8.68
CA ASP A 98 -8.72 -14.78 -8.51
C ASP A 98 -9.15 -14.76 -7.04
N LEU A 99 -10.19 -13.98 -6.72
CA LEU A 99 -10.83 -13.97 -5.41
C LEU A 99 -11.33 -15.36 -5.01
N VAL A 100 -10.96 -15.81 -3.82
CA VAL A 100 -11.30 -17.15 -3.29
C VAL A 100 -12.19 -17.02 -2.06
N ASN A 101 -13.15 -17.91 -1.90
CA ASN A 101 -13.97 -17.95 -0.70
C ASN A 101 -13.49 -19.08 0.22
N ILE A 102 -13.06 -18.72 1.44
CA ILE A 102 -12.72 -19.69 2.48
C ILE A 102 -13.86 -19.75 3.49
N SER A 103 -14.41 -20.93 3.71
CA SER A 103 -15.47 -21.15 4.68
C SER A 103 -14.97 -22.02 5.83
N VAL A 104 -15.26 -21.59 7.05
CA VAL A 104 -15.01 -22.33 8.29
C VAL A 104 -16.35 -22.71 8.91
N GLU A 105 -16.48 -23.95 9.38
CA GLU A 105 -17.67 -24.49 10.01
C GLU A 105 -17.32 -25.02 11.40
N ASN A 106 -18.20 -24.78 12.38
CA ASN A 106 -18.09 -25.33 13.74
C ASN A 106 -18.85 -26.65 13.91
N ALA A 107 -18.80 -27.23 15.10
CA ALA A 107 -19.46 -28.50 15.42
C ALA A 107 -21.00 -28.41 15.42
N ASP A 108 -21.56 -27.21 15.60
CA ASP A 108 -23.00 -26.96 15.60
C ASP A 108 -23.57 -26.72 14.20
N GLY A 109 -22.70 -26.66 13.17
CA GLY A 109 -23.06 -26.40 11.77
C GLY A 109 -23.12 -24.91 11.41
N ASP A 110 -22.73 -24.02 12.32
CA ASP A 110 -22.58 -22.61 11.96
C ASP A 110 -21.40 -22.44 11.06
N SER A 111 -21.49 -21.56 10.08
CA SER A 111 -20.42 -21.29 9.14
C SER A 111 -20.10 -19.80 8.99
N ARG A 112 -18.85 -19.49 8.74
CA ARG A 112 -18.38 -18.15 8.39
C ARG A 112 -17.53 -18.21 7.14
N THR A 113 -17.81 -17.33 6.18
CA THR A 113 -17.08 -17.26 4.90
C THR A 113 -16.27 -15.98 4.84
N TYR A 114 -15.02 -16.11 4.40
CA TYR A 114 -14.09 -15.03 4.16
C TYR A 114 -13.79 -14.95 2.68
N GLN A 115 -13.71 -13.73 2.16
CA GLN A 115 -13.23 -13.45 0.82
C GLN A 115 -11.72 -13.17 0.88
N VAL A 116 -10.94 -13.96 0.17
CA VAL A 116 -9.47 -13.87 0.16
C VAL A 116 -9.01 -13.27 -1.16
N ASP A 117 -8.25 -12.20 -1.07
CA ASP A 117 -7.60 -11.52 -2.20
C ASP A 117 -6.08 -11.54 -2.02
N LEU A 118 -5.40 -12.22 -2.92
CA LEU A 118 -3.93 -12.28 -2.98
C LEU A 118 -3.43 -11.47 -4.18
N THR A 119 -3.25 -10.17 -3.95
CA THR A 119 -2.85 -9.24 -5.01
C THR A 119 -1.38 -9.42 -5.38
N LYS A 120 -1.09 -9.60 -6.67
CA LYS A 120 0.28 -9.51 -7.18
C LYS A 120 0.71 -8.06 -7.29
N TYR A 121 1.91 -7.74 -6.80
CA TYR A 121 2.49 -6.42 -6.95
C TYR A 121 3.78 -6.46 -7.77
N THR A 122 4.18 -5.30 -8.29
CA THR A 122 5.29 -5.17 -9.24
C THR A 122 6.67 -5.34 -8.61
N GLY A 123 6.76 -5.41 -7.28
CA GLY A 123 8.02 -5.30 -6.52
C GLY A 123 8.49 -3.86 -6.33
N LEU A 124 7.72 -2.89 -6.81
CA LEU A 124 7.95 -1.47 -6.50
C LEU A 124 7.50 -1.15 -5.07
N PRO A 125 8.10 -0.15 -4.43
CA PRO A 125 7.59 0.35 -3.16
C PRO A 125 6.17 0.87 -3.33
N VAL A 126 5.39 0.81 -2.25
CA VAL A 126 3.99 1.26 -2.23
C VAL A 126 3.84 2.48 -1.34
N ILE A 127 3.21 3.50 -1.85
CA ILE A 127 2.94 4.74 -1.15
C ILE A 127 1.45 4.85 -0.88
N TYR A 128 1.11 5.06 0.38
CA TYR A 128 -0.26 5.32 0.83
C TYR A 128 -0.39 6.81 1.14
N LEU A 129 -1.21 7.52 0.36
CA LEU A 129 -1.57 8.91 0.59
C LEU A 129 -2.99 8.96 1.14
N THR A 130 -3.18 9.62 2.27
CA THR A 130 -4.50 9.83 2.85
C THR A 130 -4.68 11.31 3.10
N THR A 131 -5.69 11.91 2.47
CA THR A 131 -6.06 13.31 2.68
C THR A 131 -6.97 13.46 3.89
N GLU A 132 -6.95 14.61 4.53
CA GLU A 132 -7.86 14.90 5.62
C GLU A 132 -9.32 14.70 5.18
N ASN A 133 -10.09 13.89 5.95
CA ASN A 133 -11.48 13.51 5.63
C ASN A 133 -11.66 12.83 4.26
N ASN A 134 -10.63 12.20 3.70
CA ASN A 134 -10.63 11.62 2.35
C ASN A 134 -11.02 12.64 1.26
N ALA A 135 -10.73 13.92 1.46
CA ALA A 135 -11.06 14.99 0.52
C ALA A 135 -10.34 14.78 -0.82
N ALA A 136 -11.00 15.10 -1.92
CA ALA A 136 -10.36 15.06 -3.24
C ALA A 136 -9.30 16.16 -3.36
N VAL A 137 -8.19 15.87 -4.05
CA VAL A 137 -7.18 16.86 -4.40
C VAL A 137 -7.64 17.58 -5.68
N GLU A 138 -8.20 18.78 -5.55
CA GLU A 138 -8.81 19.52 -6.66
C GLU A 138 -7.99 20.72 -7.13
N SER A 139 -7.14 21.28 -6.27
CA SER A 139 -6.35 22.49 -6.55
C SER A 139 -4.89 22.17 -6.85
N LYS A 140 -4.27 22.97 -7.74
CA LYS A 140 -2.82 23.02 -7.95
C LYS A 140 -2.15 24.10 -7.08
N GLU A 141 -2.92 25.05 -6.62
CA GLU A 141 -2.43 26.21 -5.86
C GLU A 141 -2.50 25.92 -4.35
N ASP A 142 -3.65 25.43 -3.91
CA ASP A 142 -3.93 25.23 -2.49
C ASP A 142 -3.53 23.81 -2.06
N TYR A 143 -2.81 23.75 -0.96
CA TYR A 143 -2.51 22.50 -0.28
C TYR A 143 -3.65 22.10 0.65
N ILE A 144 -3.91 20.81 0.73
CA ILE A 144 -4.74 20.20 1.78
C ILE A 144 -3.88 19.31 2.67
N ASN A 145 -4.27 19.18 3.93
CA ASN A 145 -3.58 18.31 4.87
C ASN A 145 -3.79 16.83 4.54
N GLY A 146 -2.83 16.02 4.93
CA GLY A 146 -2.91 14.59 4.77
C GLY A 146 -1.75 13.88 5.45
N THR A 147 -1.67 12.58 5.18
CA THR A 147 -0.58 11.73 5.63
C THR A 147 -0.01 10.93 4.47
N VAL A 148 1.22 10.50 4.62
CA VAL A 148 1.90 9.56 3.74
C VAL A 148 2.52 8.44 4.56
N ALA A 149 2.39 7.20 4.07
CA ALA A 149 3.15 6.05 4.55
C ALA A 149 3.78 5.34 3.36
N ILE A 150 4.92 4.66 3.57
CA ILE A 150 5.59 3.86 2.55
C ILE A 150 5.80 2.44 3.08
N ASP A 151 5.40 1.47 2.29
CA ASP A 151 5.92 0.12 2.32
C ASP A 151 7.07 0.06 1.29
N GLY A 152 8.30 0.04 1.78
CA GLY A 152 9.52 0.11 0.96
C GLY A 152 9.81 -1.18 0.21
N GLY A 153 9.13 -2.26 0.55
CA GLY A 153 9.35 -3.58 -0.02
C GLY A 153 10.76 -4.09 0.27
N ARG A 154 11.45 -4.59 -0.77
CA ARG A 154 12.80 -5.14 -0.62
C ARG A 154 13.93 -4.14 -0.71
N TYR A 155 13.68 -2.97 -1.30
CA TYR A 155 14.75 -2.10 -1.76
C TYR A 155 14.83 -0.77 -1.03
N PHE A 156 13.80 -0.42 -0.28
CA PHE A 156 13.70 0.85 0.43
C PHE A 156 13.24 0.63 1.86
N ASP A 157 13.59 1.55 2.73
CA ASP A 157 13.08 1.57 4.10
C ASP A 157 11.61 1.98 4.11
N ASP A 158 10.85 1.40 5.06
CA ASP A 158 9.49 1.81 5.33
C ASP A 158 9.48 3.22 5.92
N LEU A 159 8.47 4.01 5.52
CA LEU A 159 8.17 5.27 6.17
C LEU A 159 6.85 5.11 6.94
N PRO A 160 6.87 5.23 8.28
CA PRO A 160 5.64 5.22 9.05
C PRO A 160 4.77 6.43 8.67
N GLU A 161 3.48 6.33 8.97
CA GLU A 161 2.54 7.43 8.68
C GLU A 161 3.07 8.76 9.17
N SER A 162 3.24 9.70 8.24
CA SER A 162 3.85 11.00 8.43
C SER A 162 2.95 12.10 7.89
N ILE A 163 2.89 13.23 8.61
CA ILE A 163 2.05 14.38 8.22
C ILE A 163 2.66 15.07 7.00
N ILE A 164 1.82 15.38 6.03
CA ILE A 164 2.15 16.12 4.82
C ILE A 164 1.05 17.11 4.46
N GLU A 165 1.40 18.02 3.57
CA GLU A 165 0.46 18.77 2.74
C GLU A 165 0.51 18.21 1.31
N ILE A 166 -0.63 18.09 0.63
CA ILE A 166 -0.74 17.58 -0.74
C ILE A 166 -1.54 18.53 -1.62
N ARG A 167 -1.11 18.69 -2.87
CA ARG A 167 -1.84 19.43 -3.91
C ARG A 167 -1.64 18.79 -5.29
N GLY A 168 -2.44 19.20 -6.25
CA GLY A 168 -2.20 18.92 -7.66
C GLY A 168 -0.94 19.63 -8.19
N ARG A 169 -0.44 19.19 -9.33
CA ARG A 169 0.66 19.84 -10.04
C ARG A 169 0.54 19.66 -11.56
N GLY A 170 1.38 20.40 -12.28
CA GLY A 170 1.45 20.35 -13.73
C GLY A 170 0.39 21.24 -14.40
N ASN A 171 0.50 21.43 -15.70
CA ASN A 171 -0.40 22.25 -16.51
C ASN A 171 -1.29 21.36 -17.38
N SER A 172 -0.85 21.03 -18.59
CA SER A 172 -1.58 20.14 -19.50
C SER A 172 -1.82 18.75 -18.89
N THR A 173 -0.87 18.21 -18.16
CA THR A 173 -1.02 16.90 -17.50
C THR A 173 -2.11 16.90 -16.43
N TRP A 174 -2.26 18.00 -15.70
CA TRP A 174 -3.35 18.17 -14.75
C TRP A 174 -4.70 18.36 -15.44
N ALA A 175 -4.75 19.21 -16.46
CA ALA A 175 -6.01 19.56 -17.13
C ALA A 175 -6.57 18.42 -18.01
N LEU A 176 -5.71 17.75 -18.77
CA LEU A 176 -6.12 16.87 -19.87
C LEU A 176 -6.15 15.38 -19.51
N HIS A 177 -5.41 14.95 -18.46
CA HIS A 177 -5.30 13.53 -18.16
C HIS A 177 -6.16 13.10 -16.97
N PRO A 178 -6.79 11.91 -17.02
CA PRO A 178 -7.57 11.39 -15.90
C PRO A 178 -6.69 11.08 -14.68
N LYS A 179 -5.49 10.50 -14.90
CA LYS A 179 -4.52 10.25 -13.84
C LYS A 179 -3.76 11.54 -13.54
N LYS A 180 -3.97 12.06 -12.33
CA LYS A 180 -3.46 13.36 -11.91
C LYS A 180 -2.06 13.26 -11.31
N PRO A 181 -1.15 14.17 -11.64
CA PRO A 181 0.11 14.33 -10.93
C PRO A 181 -0.07 15.15 -9.65
N TYR A 182 0.72 14.84 -8.61
CA TYR A 182 0.64 15.49 -7.31
C TYR A 182 2.00 16.03 -6.86
N GLN A 183 1.95 16.90 -5.88
CA GLN A 183 3.09 17.37 -5.10
C GLN A 183 2.75 17.23 -3.63
N ILE A 184 3.65 16.60 -2.87
CA ILE A 184 3.57 16.60 -1.41
C ILE A 184 4.64 17.50 -0.81
N LYS A 185 4.41 17.93 0.42
CA LYS A 185 5.34 18.74 1.20
C LYS A 185 5.32 18.29 2.65
N PHE A 186 6.47 17.93 3.17
CA PHE A 186 6.70 17.67 4.59
C PHE A 186 6.98 18.97 5.36
N GLU A 187 6.70 18.98 6.63
CA GLU A 187 7.08 20.10 7.52
C GLU A 187 8.61 20.22 7.64
N ASN A 188 9.30 19.07 7.77
CA ASN A 188 10.75 18.99 7.87
C ASN A 188 11.34 18.27 6.64
N LYS A 189 12.65 18.44 6.41
CA LYS A 189 13.34 17.66 5.40
C LYS A 189 13.26 16.18 5.76
N THR A 190 12.85 15.36 4.82
CA THR A 190 12.59 13.94 4.99
C THR A 190 13.20 13.18 3.82
N GLU A 191 13.96 12.13 4.10
CA GLU A 191 14.38 11.17 3.10
C GLU A 191 13.16 10.44 2.54
N PHE A 192 13.12 10.23 1.24
CA PHE A 192 11.98 9.63 0.59
C PHE A 192 12.44 8.65 -0.48
N LEU A 193 12.19 7.35 -0.27
CA LEU A 193 12.60 6.28 -1.17
C LEU A 193 14.12 6.31 -1.49
N GLY A 194 14.96 6.45 -0.47
CA GLY A 194 16.41 6.47 -0.60
C GLY A 194 16.98 7.71 -1.30
N MET A 195 16.16 8.69 -1.65
CA MET A 195 16.62 9.96 -2.22
C MET A 195 16.96 10.95 -1.11
N ILE A 196 17.98 11.81 -1.35
CA ILE A 196 18.45 12.80 -0.39
C ILE A 196 17.29 13.65 0.14
N GLU A 197 17.20 13.77 1.45
CA GLU A 197 16.15 14.47 2.18
C GLU A 197 15.85 15.87 1.66
N ASP A 198 14.59 16.19 1.51
CA ASP A 198 14.08 17.55 1.35
C ASP A 198 12.58 17.59 1.71
N LYS A 199 11.95 18.77 1.56
CA LYS A 199 10.55 18.96 1.95
C LYS A 199 9.56 18.58 0.86
N ARG A 200 9.89 18.77 -0.43
CA ARG A 200 8.94 18.66 -1.54
C ARG A 200 9.28 17.50 -2.46
N TRP A 201 8.25 16.70 -2.77
CA TRP A 201 8.35 15.53 -3.64
C TRP A 201 7.25 15.56 -4.69
N LEU A 202 7.59 15.18 -5.91
CA LEU A 202 6.68 15.20 -7.06
C LEU A 202 6.26 13.78 -7.42
N PHE A 203 4.98 13.61 -7.67
CA PHE A 203 4.37 12.39 -8.15
C PHE A 203 4.01 12.58 -9.62
N LEU A 204 4.91 12.19 -10.51
CA LEU A 204 4.69 12.30 -11.95
C LEU A 204 3.83 11.14 -12.43
N ALA A 205 2.64 11.46 -12.94
CA ALA A 205 1.65 10.46 -13.36
C ALA A 205 2.04 9.67 -14.60
N GLU A 206 2.95 10.20 -15.44
CA GLU A 206 3.47 9.60 -16.69
C GLU A 206 2.37 9.10 -17.64
N TYR A 207 1.14 9.61 -17.54
CA TYR A 207 -0.04 9.08 -18.23
C TYR A 207 0.09 9.04 -19.75
N SER A 208 0.71 10.05 -20.36
CA SER A 208 0.92 10.13 -21.81
C SER A 208 2.13 9.33 -22.30
N ASP A 209 3.03 8.94 -21.41
CA ASP A 209 4.14 8.06 -21.74
C ASP A 209 3.81 6.61 -21.34
N LYS A 210 3.32 5.82 -22.31
CA LYS A 210 2.93 4.43 -22.07
C LYS A 210 4.08 3.52 -21.67
N THR A 211 5.32 3.94 -21.93
CA THR A 211 6.53 3.20 -21.52
C THR A 211 6.98 3.57 -20.12
N MET A 212 6.57 4.75 -19.61
CA MET A 212 7.05 5.38 -18.38
C MET A 212 8.58 5.57 -18.33
N LEU A 213 9.28 5.49 -19.47
CA LEU A 213 10.75 5.48 -19.51
C LEU A 213 11.37 6.80 -19.97
N ARG A 214 10.61 7.72 -20.57
CA ARG A 214 11.17 8.94 -21.17
C ARG A 214 11.91 9.80 -20.13
N ASN A 215 11.24 10.15 -19.03
CA ASN A 215 11.86 10.92 -17.96
C ASN A 215 13.03 10.15 -17.32
N ARG A 216 12.84 8.86 -17.06
CA ARG A 216 13.89 8.01 -16.49
C ARG A 216 15.13 7.98 -17.37
N THR A 217 14.97 7.82 -18.68
CA THR A 217 16.09 7.80 -19.62
C THR A 217 16.86 9.13 -19.59
N VAL A 218 16.13 10.27 -19.57
CA VAL A 218 16.79 11.59 -19.51
C VAL A 218 17.50 11.79 -18.17
N PHE A 219 16.92 11.35 -17.05
CA PHE A 219 17.57 11.43 -15.75
C PHE A 219 18.85 10.57 -15.73
N GLU A 220 18.82 9.35 -16.24
CA GLU A 220 19.99 8.50 -16.34
C GLU A 220 21.10 9.12 -17.24
N MET A 221 20.70 9.72 -18.38
CA MET A 221 21.65 10.46 -19.23
C MET A 221 22.25 11.64 -18.48
N GLY A 222 21.47 12.36 -17.68
CA GLY A 222 21.94 13.44 -16.83
C GLY A 222 22.95 12.96 -15.78
N HIS A 223 22.66 11.86 -15.09
CA HIS A 223 23.56 11.26 -14.10
C HIS A 223 24.87 10.73 -14.70
N LEU A 224 24.83 10.26 -15.95
CA LEU A 224 26.02 9.82 -16.69
C LEU A 224 26.82 10.99 -17.30
N SER A 225 26.27 12.19 -17.27
CA SER A 225 26.94 13.41 -17.79
C SER A 225 27.70 14.13 -16.67
N ASN A 226 28.32 15.27 -17.03
CA ASN A 226 29.01 16.14 -16.08
C ASN A 226 28.10 17.28 -15.59
N LEU A 227 26.78 17.09 -15.56
CA LEU A 227 25.85 18.05 -14.97
C LEU A 227 26.02 18.09 -13.45
N GLU A 228 26.06 19.27 -12.89
CA GLU A 228 26.19 19.46 -11.43
C GLU A 228 24.98 18.93 -10.67
N TYR A 229 23.81 18.99 -11.28
CA TYR A 229 22.58 18.48 -10.73
C TYR A 229 21.75 17.74 -11.78
N THR A 230 21.22 16.61 -11.40
CA THR A 230 20.21 15.87 -12.15
C THR A 230 19.17 15.32 -11.18
N THR A 231 17.91 15.54 -11.48
CA THR A 231 16.78 15.05 -10.69
C THR A 231 16.83 13.53 -10.55
N GLN A 232 16.72 13.04 -9.32
CA GLN A 232 16.53 11.62 -9.04
C GLN A 232 15.05 11.27 -9.12
N GLY A 233 14.76 10.00 -9.40
CA GLY A 233 13.40 9.50 -9.44
C GLY A 233 13.33 8.00 -9.13
N VAL A 234 12.24 7.58 -8.48
CA VAL A 234 11.95 6.20 -8.13
C VAL A 234 10.50 5.90 -8.50
N TYR A 235 10.26 4.78 -9.16
CA TYR A 235 8.89 4.34 -9.40
C TYR A 235 8.28 3.74 -8.14
N ALA A 236 7.03 4.08 -7.89
CA ALA A 236 6.26 3.54 -6.78
C ALA A 236 4.80 3.31 -7.19
N GLU A 237 4.16 2.34 -6.60
CA GLU A 237 2.71 2.19 -6.66
C GLU A 237 2.08 3.14 -5.65
N VAL A 238 0.98 3.79 -6.03
CA VAL A 238 0.35 4.81 -5.19
C VAL A 238 -1.11 4.47 -4.92
N PHE A 239 -1.47 4.47 -3.66
CA PHE A 239 -2.86 4.49 -3.20
C PHE A 239 -3.20 5.89 -2.71
N LEU A 240 -4.35 6.40 -3.09
CA LEU A 240 -4.89 7.67 -2.59
C LEU A 240 -6.25 7.41 -1.95
N ASN A 241 -6.37 7.72 -0.67
CA ASN A 241 -7.58 7.48 0.12
C ASN A 241 -8.09 6.03 0.01
N GLY A 242 -7.16 5.06 0.10
CA GLY A 242 -7.43 3.62 0.02
C GLY A 242 -7.68 3.08 -1.40
N LEU A 243 -7.71 3.93 -2.43
CA LEU A 243 -7.93 3.51 -3.81
C LEU A 243 -6.60 3.47 -4.58
N TYR A 244 -6.36 2.38 -5.30
CA TYR A 244 -5.18 2.26 -6.16
C TYR A 244 -5.21 3.29 -7.29
N ASN A 245 -4.20 4.14 -7.33
CA ASN A 245 -4.09 5.25 -8.29
C ASN A 245 -3.03 5.01 -9.39
N GLY A 246 -2.41 3.84 -9.36
CA GLY A 246 -1.42 3.39 -10.35
C GLY A 246 0.03 3.70 -9.99
N THR A 247 0.94 3.35 -10.88
CA THR A 247 2.38 3.57 -10.73
C THR A 247 2.75 5.01 -11.05
N TYR A 248 3.53 5.66 -10.21
CA TYR A 248 4.05 7.01 -10.37
C TYR A 248 5.57 7.00 -10.42
N ASN A 249 6.15 7.97 -11.12
CA ASN A 249 7.56 8.31 -10.98
C ASN A 249 7.67 9.39 -9.90
N ILE A 250 8.20 9.00 -8.75
CA ILE A 250 8.40 9.89 -7.61
C ILE A 250 9.73 10.59 -7.79
N THR A 251 9.72 11.91 -7.85
CA THR A 251 10.93 12.67 -8.15
C THR A 251 11.18 13.80 -7.18
N GLN A 252 12.42 14.21 -7.13
CA GLN A 252 12.82 15.45 -6.50
C GLN A 252 12.18 16.63 -7.24
N LYS A 253 11.80 17.68 -6.51
CA LYS A 253 11.47 18.96 -7.12
C LYS A 253 12.75 19.70 -7.48
N VAL A 254 12.83 20.21 -8.69
CA VAL A 254 13.90 21.16 -9.07
C VAL A 254 13.62 22.48 -8.36
N GLU A 255 14.44 22.82 -7.40
CA GLU A 255 14.34 24.05 -6.63
C GLU A 255 15.71 24.37 -5.98
N GLU A 256 15.90 25.61 -5.60
CA GLU A 256 17.09 26.02 -4.87
C GLU A 256 17.05 25.37 -3.46
N SER A 257 18.06 24.58 -3.18
CA SER A 257 18.30 23.92 -1.89
C SER A 257 19.68 23.28 -1.90
N ASN A 258 20.33 23.18 -0.75
CA ASN A 258 21.60 22.46 -0.61
C ASN A 258 21.51 20.97 -1.01
N ASN A 259 20.31 20.40 -0.95
CA ASN A 259 20.02 19.00 -1.29
C ASN A 259 19.37 18.84 -2.69
N ARG A 260 19.23 19.92 -3.43
CA ARG A 260 18.71 19.99 -4.81
C ARG A 260 19.72 20.79 -5.66
N VAL A 261 19.32 21.94 -6.18
CA VAL A 261 20.20 22.82 -6.94
C VAL A 261 20.89 23.77 -5.96
N ALA A 262 22.14 23.47 -5.61
CA ALA A 262 22.92 24.26 -4.67
C ALA A 262 23.63 25.41 -5.41
N ILE A 263 23.01 26.58 -5.48
CA ILE A 263 23.51 27.73 -6.23
C ILE A 263 24.41 28.67 -5.42
N GLY A 264 24.51 28.48 -4.10
CA GLY A 264 25.27 29.38 -3.20
C GLY A 264 24.63 30.76 -3.07
N ASP A 265 25.39 31.69 -2.45
CA ASP A 265 24.86 33.03 -2.11
C ASP A 265 24.72 33.96 -3.34
N ASP A 266 25.51 33.74 -4.39
CA ASP A 266 25.57 34.59 -5.59
C ASP A 266 25.07 33.90 -6.86
N GLY A 267 24.45 32.70 -6.74
CA GLY A 267 23.96 31.92 -7.87
C GLY A 267 22.50 32.25 -8.22
N TYR A 268 22.10 31.79 -9.40
CA TYR A 268 20.73 31.94 -9.90
C TYR A 268 20.22 30.61 -10.46
N LEU A 269 18.99 30.26 -10.12
CA LEU A 269 18.24 29.20 -10.79
C LEU A 269 17.22 29.86 -11.72
N LEU A 270 17.38 29.65 -13.02
CA LEU A 270 16.56 30.27 -14.04
C LEU A 270 15.61 29.26 -14.64
N GLU A 271 14.32 29.60 -14.71
CA GLU A 271 13.30 28.83 -15.44
C GLU A 271 12.88 29.56 -16.69
N ILE A 272 12.90 28.88 -17.86
CA ILE A 272 12.37 29.40 -19.10
C ILE A 272 10.88 29.09 -19.15
N ASP A 273 10.05 30.11 -19.14
CA ASP A 273 8.60 29.94 -19.09
C ASP A 273 7.86 30.82 -20.12
N GLN A 274 6.57 30.55 -20.29
CA GLN A 274 5.69 31.29 -21.20
C GLN A 274 4.94 32.38 -20.43
N ASP A 275 4.58 33.48 -21.08
CA ASP A 275 3.94 34.66 -20.48
C ASP A 275 2.75 34.32 -19.59
N TRP A 276 1.94 33.33 -20.00
CA TRP A 276 0.73 32.93 -19.27
C TRP A 276 1.00 32.06 -18.02
N ARG A 277 2.28 31.73 -17.76
CA ARG A 277 2.72 30.96 -16.59
C ARG A 277 3.46 31.80 -15.57
N ILE A 278 3.65 33.09 -15.84
CA ILE A 278 4.28 34.02 -14.93
C ILE A 278 3.25 34.47 -13.92
N ASP A 279 3.53 34.21 -12.66
CA ASP A 279 2.71 34.67 -11.56
C ASP A 279 3.00 36.17 -11.27
N PRO A 280 2.04 36.93 -10.71
CA PRO A 280 2.22 38.35 -10.44
C PRO A 280 3.42 38.69 -9.54
N ASP A 281 3.83 37.74 -8.71
CA ASP A 281 4.93 37.89 -7.75
C ASP A 281 6.26 37.37 -8.28
N ASP A 282 6.30 36.81 -9.50
CA ASP A 282 7.52 36.31 -10.12
C ASP A 282 8.43 37.45 -10.56
N VAL A 283 9.73 37.30 -10.32
CA VAL A 283 10.77 38.18 -10.88
C VAL A 283 11.17 37.60 -12.25
N PHE A 284 11.00 38.35 -13.31
CA PHE A 284 11.28 37.87 -14.65
C PHE A 284 11.89 38.95 -15.55
N PHE A 285 12.51 38.52 -16.63
CA PHE A 285 12.98 39.39 -17.69
C PHE A 285 12.81 38.70 -19.05
N TYR A 286 12.70 39.52 -20.11
CA TYR A 286 12.69 39.02 -21.49
C TYR A 286 14.10 38.99 -22.07
N THR A 287 14.39 38.01 -22.90
CA THR A 287 15.64 37.95 -23.67
C THR A 287 15.34 37.77 -25.15
N ASP A 288 16.08 38.52 -25.98
CA ASP A 288 15.97 38.45 -27.44
C ASP A 288 16.79 37.30 -28.05
N GLU A 289 17.53 36.55 -27.22
CA GLU A 289 18.47 35.50 -27.69
C GLU A 289 17.75 34.16 -27.96
N PHE A 290 16.47 34.01 -27.60
CA PHE A 290 15.68 32.85 -27.94
C PHE A 290 14.72 33.20 -29.07
N ASP A 291 14.82 32.50 -30.25
CA ASP A 291 13.84 32.55 -31.33
C ASP A 291 12.52 31.91 -30.89
N GLY A 292 11.70 32.69 -30.22
CA GLY A 292 10.39 32.28 -29.72
C GLY A 292 9.92 33.17 -28.57
N PRO A 293 8.66 33.09 -28.14
CA PRO A 293 8.19 33.78 -26.95
C PRO A 293 8.81 33.09 -25.74
N GLY A 294 10.04 33.44 -25.41
CA GLY A 294 10.76 32.93 -24.26
C GLY A 294 10.87 34.00 -23.19
N LEU A 295 10.18 33.78 -22.09
CA LEU A 295 10.39 34.50 -20.85
C LEU A 295 11.38 33.70 -20.01
N VAL A 296 12.35 34.37 -19.46
CA VAL A 296 13.23 33.80 -18.44
C VAL A 296 12.73 34.31 -17.10
N ASN A 297 12.22 33.40 -16.29
CA ASN A 297 11.79 33.69 -14.96
C ASN A 297 12.95 33.43 -14.00
N ILE A 298 13.30 34.42 -13.21
CA ILE A 298 14.32 34.29 -12.16
C ILE A 298 13.59 34.01 -10.86
N LYS A 299 13.77 32.82 -10.32
CA LYS A 299 13.32 32.45 -8.96
C LYS A 299 14.50 32.24 -8.08
#